data_9ebb3df0bdc94e56225f1c24df0352e6
#
_entry.id   9ebb3df0bdc94e56225f1c24df0352e6
#
_cell.length_a   1.000
_cell.length_b   1.000
_cell.length_c   1.000
_cell.angle_alpha   90.00
_cell.angle_beta   90.00
_cell.angle_gamma   90.00
#
_symmetry.space_group_name_H-M   'P 1'
#
loop_
_entity.id
_entity.type
_entity.pdbx_description
1 polymer ?
#
loop_
_entity_poly.entity_id
_entity_poly.type
_entity_poly.pdbx_seq_one_letter_code
_entity_poly.pdbx_strand_id
1 'polypeptide(L)'
;ASLIGSDCRNIIIVGGNHDSGSLLDSEKPLLEYLNIHVVGSVANIKAEDMVFELVDKDNKPCCICCAIPYAHEIELRKYFDEESDIGTFSDKAYSGLYNSVLSAAKEKDGGRNLPLIATGHLYAADLEGRFESYNEEVVCDDGKRKLDIVGKLGLVHSDIFSDEFDYVALGHIHYTTMV
;
A
#
# COMPACT_ATOMS: atom_id res chain seq x y z
N ALA A 1 2.34 19.45 13.24
CA ALA A 1 2.94 20.03 14.47
C ALA A 1 2.45 19.33 15.76
N SER A 2 1.25 18.73 15.77
CA SER A 2 0.73 18.04 16.96
C SER A 2 1.26 16.60 17.15
N LEU A 3 1.83 16.00 16.12
CA LEU A 3 2.42 14.65 16.20
C LEU A 3 3.84 14.67 16.77
N ILE A 4 4.58 15.77 16.56
CA ILE A 4 5.90 16.00 17.15
C ILE A 4 5.69 16.40 18.60
N GLY A 5 5.85 15.48 19.52
CA GLY A 5 5.59 15.68 20.96
C GLY A 5 4.46 14.82 21.52
N SER A 6 3.79 14.03 20.65
CA SER A 6 2.97 12.91 21.08
C SER A 6 3.85 11.69 21.37
N ASP A 7 3.27 10.65 21.95
CA ASP A 7 3.95 9.34 22.13
C ASP A 7 4.15 8.57 20.81
N CYS A 8 3.85 9.20 19.66
CA CYS A 8 4.05 8.63 18.34
C CYS A 8 5.56 8.57 18.03
N ARG A 9 6.09 7.37 17.86
CA ARG A 9 7.52 7.11 17.63
C ARG A 9 7.88 7.00 16.17
N ASN A 10 6.97 6.54 15.34
CA ASN A 10 7.19 6.31 13.93
C ASN A 10 6.01 6.87 13.14
N ILE A 11 6.29 7.51 12.03
CA ILE A 11 5.28 8.00 11.08
C ILE A 11 5.65 7.46 9.72
N ILE A 12 4.69 6.82 9.06
CA ILE A 12 4.83 6.37 7.67
C ILE A 12 3.95 7.25 6.79
N ILE A 13 4.51 7.77 5.71
CA ILE A 13 3.81 8.57 4.72
C ILE A 13 3.99 7.90 3.36
N VAL A 14 2.88 7.58 2.69
CA VAL A 14 2.88 7.08 1.32
C VAL A 14 2.24 8.10 0.38
N GLY A 15 2.80 8.26 -0.80
CA GLY A 15 2.23 9.13 -1.83
C GLY A 15 0.93 8.58 -2.36
N GLY A 16 -0.10 9.44 -2.48
CA GLY A 16 -1.36 9.14 -3.11
C GLY A 16 -1.38 9.55 -4.60
N ASN A 17 -2.51 9.27 -5.27
CA ASN A 17 -2.68 9.56 -6.70
C ASN A 17 -2.73 11.05 -7.04
N HIS A 18 -2.93 11.93 -6.06
CA HIS A 18 -2.92 13.38 -6.21
C HIS A 18 -1.60 14.03 -5.75
N ASP A 19 -0.68 13.25 -5.21
CA ASP A 19 0.59 13.76 -4.72
C ASP A 19 1.66 13.77 -5.82
N SER A 20 2.61 14.71 -5.68
CA SER A 20 3.87 14.63 -6.42
C SER A 20 4.84 13.72 -5.65
N GLY A 21 4.98 12.47 -6.07
CA GLY A 21 5.89 11.52 -5.44
C GLY A 21 7.32 12.05 -5.32
N SER A 22 7.83 12.69 -6.37
CA SER A 22 9.17 13.29 -6.37
C SER A 22 9.31 14.43 -5.36
N LEU A 23 8.26 15.23 -5.13
CA LEU A 23 8.28 16.28 -4.12
C LEU A 23 8.29 15.67 -2.72
N LEU A 24 7.47 14.66 -2.46
CA LEU A 24 7.48 13.93 -1.18
C LEU A 24 8.86 13.31 -0.91
N ASP A 25 9.46 12.67 -1.90
CA ASP A 25 10.76 12.03 -1.75
C ASP A 25 11.91 13.05 -1.55
N SER A 26 11.75 14.29 -2.00
CA SER A 26 12.78 15.33 -1.82
C SER A 26 13.02 15.72 -0.36
N GLU A 27 12.00 15.62 0.47
CA GLU A 27 12.05 15.95 1.90
C GLU A 27 12.48 14.77 2.78
N LYS A 28 12.60 13.57 2.20
CA LYS A 28 12.92 12.31 2.90
C LYS A 28 14.14 12.41 3.82
N PRO A 29 15.31 12.95 3.38
CA PRO A 29 16.50 13.00 4.24
C PRO A 29 16.30 13.83 5.53
N LEU A 30 15.47 14.87 5.48
CA LEU A 30 15.18 15.70 6.64
C LEU A 30 14.18 15.00 7.58
N LEU A 31 13.17 14.35 7.02
CA LEU A 31 12.09 13.71 7.75
C LEU A 31 12.56 12.44 8.50
N GLU A 32 13.52 11.73 7.95
CA GLU A 32 14.11 10.54 8.58
C GLU A 32 14.73 10.84 9.97
N TYR A 33 15.31 12.03 10.16
CA TYR A 33 15.80 12.44 11.48
C TYR A 33 14.71 12.56 12.55
N LEU A 34 13.45 12.64 12.12
CA LEU A 34 12.28 12.74 12.99
C LEU A 34 11.52 11.41 13.11
N ASN A 35 12.11 10.30 12.63
CA ASN A 35 11.45 8.99 12.48
C ASN A 35 10.17 9.08 11.63
N ILE A 36 10.19 9.94 10.61
CA ILE A 36 9.15 10.05 9.61
C ILE A 36 9.70 9.43 8.32
N HIS A 37 9.14 8.29 7.94
CA HIS A 37 9.50 7.54 6.75
C HIS A 37 8.56 7.89 5.62
N VAL A 38 9.10 8.28 4.48
CA VAL A 38 8.31 8.72 3.33
C VAL A 38 8.61 7.81 2.14
N VAL A 39 7.56 7.38 1.45
CA VAL A 39 7.65 6.71 0.14
C VAL A 39 6.71 7.43 -0.81
N GLY A 40 7.24 8.31 -1.64
CA GLY A 40 6.45 9.15 -2.54
C GLY A 40 6.05 8.44 -3.83
N SER A 41 6.90 7.57 -4.38
CA SER A 41 6.67 6.87 -5.65
C SER A 41 7.39 5.52 -5.67
N VAL A 42 6.84 4.57 -6.42
CA VAL A 42 7.52 3.28 -6.70
C VAL A 42 8.55 3.40 -7.84
N ALA A 43 8.61 4.54 -8.52
CA ALA A 43 9.57 4.76 -9.58
C ALA A 43 11.01 4.77 -9.03
N ASN A 44 11.90 4.04 -9.68
CA ASN A 44 13.34 4.04 -9.36
C ASN A 44 13.73 3.62 -7.92
N ILE A 45 12.83 3.00 -7.17
CA ILE A 45 13.12 2.40 -5.87
C ILE A 45 12.99 0.87 -5.94
N LYS A 46 13.59 0.21 -4.97
CA LYS A 46 13.51 -1.23 -4.81
C LYS A 46 12.49 -1.60 -3.74
N ALA A 47 12.13 -2.88 -3.67
CA ALA A 47 11.22 -3.37 -2.65
C ALA A 47 11.73 -3.12 -1.22
N GLU A 48 13.04 -3.25 -1.01
CA GLU A 48 13.70 -3.02 0.29
C GLU A 48 13.53 -1.57 0.79
N ASP A 49 13.45 -0.60 -0.13
CA ASP A 49 13.29 0.82 0.20
C ASP A 49 11.88 1.17 0.70
N MET A 50 10.93 0.25 0.51
CA MET A 50 9.55 0.36 0.97
C MET A 50 9.29 -0.38 2.30
N VAL A 51 10.32 -0.95 2.93
CA VAL A 51 10.19 -1.77 4.13
C VAL A 51 10.89 -1.13 5.32
N PHE A 52 10.13 -0.86 6.37
CA PHE A 52 10.61 -0.19 7.57
C PHE A 52 10.41 -1.07 8.80
N GLU A 53 11.49 -1.28 9.56
CA GLU A 53 11.38 -1.84 10.90
C GLU A 53 10.99 -0.71 11.86
N LEU A 54 9.88 -0.88 12.55
CA LEU A 54 9.38 0.08 13.51
C LEU A 54 9.71 -0.37 14.92
N VAL A 55 9.96 0.61 15.78
CA VAL A 55 10.37 0.36 17.15
C VAL A 55 9.35 0.90 18.14
N ASP A 56 9.25 0.25 19.29
CA ASP A 56 8.42 0.66 20.41
C ASP A 56 9.08 1.82 21.23
N LYS A 57 8.46 2.17 22.37
CA LYS A 57 8.95 3.20 23.30
C LYS A 57 10.32 2.86 23.92
N ASP A 58 10.69 1.60 23.94
CA ASP A 58 11.93 1.09 24.51
C ASP A 58 13.02 0.87 23.43
N ASN A 59 12.77 1.35 22.19
CA ASN A 59 13.58 1.17 20.99
C ASN A 59 13.76 -0.31 20.58
N LYS A 60 12.79 -1.15 20.90
CA LYS A 60 12.80 -2.55 20.48
C LYS A 60 11.97 -2.70 19.20
N PRO A 61 12.42 -3.51 18.25
CA PRO A 61 11.62 -3.85 17.07
C PRO A 61 10.24 -4.40 17.48
N CYS A 62 9.17 -3.84 16.93
CA CYS A 62 7.81 -4.22 17.29
C CYS A 62 6.96 -4.66 16.10
N CYS A 63 7.28 -4.19 14.90
CA CYS A 63 6.65 -4.66 13.66
C CYS A 63 7.48 -4.25 12.45
N ILE A 64 7.16 -4.83 11.29
CA ILE A 64 7.69 -4.41 9.99
C ILE A 64 6.56 -3.80 9.19
N CYS A 65 6.76 -2.60 8.69
CA CYS A 65 5.81 -1.87 7.87
C CYS A 65 6.26 -1.83 6.40
N CYS A 66 5.41 -2.32 5.52
CA CYS A 66 5.52 -2.23 4.07
C CYS A 66 4.75 -1.00 3.60
N ALA A 67 5.45 0.02 3.13
CA ALA A 67 4.88 1.31 2.73
C ALA A 67 4.82 1.41 1.20
N ILE A 68 3.64 1.16 0.61
CA ILE A 68 3.48 1.06 -0.84
C ILE A 68 2.67 2.26 -1.34
N PRO A 69 3.29 3.25 -2.01
CA PRO A 69 2.56 4.41 -2.51
C PRO A 69 1.68 4.05 -3.72
N TYR A 70 0.84 4.99 -4.13
CA TYR A 70 0.15 4.89 -5.41
C TYR A 70 1.16 4.67 -6.54
N ALA A 71 0.86 3.72 -7.42
CA ALA A 71 1.69 3.40 -8.55
C ALA A 71 0.91 3.61 -9.86
N HIS A 72 1.50 4.35 -10.79
CA HIS A 72 0.96 4.47 -12.13
C HIS A 72 1.17 3.18 -12.94
N GLU A 73 0.31 2.92 -13.92
CA GLU A 73 0.39 1.72 -14.76
C GLU A 73 1.80 1.47 -15.33
N ILE A 74 2.46 2.55 -15.79
CA ILE A 74 3.81 2.46 -16.35
C ILE A 74 4.85 1.99 -15.32
N GLU A 75 4.65 2.33 -14.06
CA GLU A 75 5.52 1.92 -12.95
C GLU A 75 5.22 0.48 -12.52
N LEU A 76 3.95 0.07 -12.62
CA LEU A 76 3.50 -1.28 -12.28
C LEU A 76 4.00 -2.34 -13.26
N ARG A 77 4.31 -1.99 -14.51
CA ARG A 77 4.73 -2.96 -15.55
C ARG A 77 5.93 -3.82 -15.13
N LYS A 78 6.85 -3.29 -14.32
CA LYS A 78 8.00 -4.03 -13.84
C LYS A 78 7.68 -5.12 -12.81
N TYR A 79 6.47 -5.06 -12.22
CA TYR A 79 5.98 -6.01 -11.23
C TYR A 79 4.95 -6.97 -11.80
N PHE A 80 4.60 -6.85 -13.10
CA PHE A 80 3.61 -7.68 -13.74
C PHE A 80 4.05 -9.16 -13.74
N ASP A 81 3.23 -10.00 -13.13
CA ASP A 81 3.42 -11.45 -13.08
C ASP A 81 2.45 -12.13 -14.06
N GLU A 82 2.99 -12.67 -15.15
CA GLU A 82 2.20 -13.39 -16.17
C GLU A 82 1.67 -14.74 -15.64
N GLU A 83 2.33 -15.34 -14.66
CA GLU A 83 1.94 -16.63 -14.07
C GLU A 83 0.82 -16.51 -13.04
N SER A 84 0.52 -15.30 -12.59
CA SER A 84 -0.57 -15.06 -11.64
C SER A 84 -1.92 -15.33 -12.27
N ASP A 85 -2.77 -16.10 -11.61
CA ASP A 85 -4.16 -16.39 -12.02
C ASP A 85 -5.15 -15.30 -11.62
N ILE A 86 -4.68 -14.23 -10.96
CA ILE A 86 -5.52 -13.15 -10.44
C ILE A 86 -5.90 -12.19 -11.56
N GLY A 87 -7.18 -12.06 -11.83
CA GLY A 87 -7.95 -11.03 -12.54
C GLY A 87 -7.28 -10.24 -13.66
N THR A 88 -7.26 -8.92 -13.51
CA THR A 88 -6.84 -7.95 -14.54
C THR A 88 -5.32 -7.70 -14.53
N PHE A 89 -4.83 -6.93 -15.51
CA PHE A 89 -3.45 -6.43 -15.51
C PHE A 89 -3.09 -5.71 -14.19
N SER A 90 -3.99 -4.89 -13.69
CA SER A 90 -3.76 -4.14 -12.44
C SER A 90 -3.66 -5.09 -11.25
N ASP A 91 -4.52 -6.11 -11.16
CA ASP A 91 -4.47 -7.10 -10.09
C ASP A 91 -3.14 -7.84 -10.09
N LYS A 92 -2.71 -8.34 -11.24
CA LYS A 92 -1.43 -9.05 -11.40
C LYS A 92 -0.23 -8.18 -11.03
N ALA A 93 -0.23 -6.93 -11.48
CA ALA A 93 0.89 -6.02 -11.27
C ALA A 93 0.96 -5.54 -9.81
N TYR A 94 -0.16 -5.24 -9.17
CA TYR A 94 -0.19 -4.91 -7.75
C TYR A 94 0.14 -6.14 -6.89
N SER A 95 -0.38 -7.32 -7.22
CA SER A 95 0.00 -8.56 -6.53
C SER A 95 1.52 -8.78 -6.60
N GLY A 96 2.13 -8.64 -7.77
CA GLY A 96 3.58 -8.73 -7.92
C GLY A 96 4.35 -7.69 -7.11
N LEU A 97 3.87 -6.44 -7.06
CA LEU A 97 4.45 -5.38 -6.23
C LEU A 97 4.38 -5.74 -4.73
N TYR A 98 3.18 -6.08 -4.22
CA TYR A 98 3.01 -6.43 -2.81
C TYR A 98 3.81 -7.68 -2.42
N ASN A 99 3.89 -8.70 -3.28
CA ASN A 99 4.69 -9.90 -3.05
C ASN A 99 6.20 -9.61 -3.03
N SER A 100 6.68 -8.70 -3.88
CA SER A 100 8.08 -8.26 -3.87
C SER A 100 8.43 -7.57 -2.55
N VAL A 101 7.54 -6.69 -2.06
CA VAL A 101 7.74 -5.97 -0.80
C VAL A 101 7.60 -6.91 0.40
N LEU A 102 6.67 -7.87 0.37
CA LEU A 102 6.53 -8.91 1.38
C LEU A 102 7.80 -9.77 1.49
N SER A 103 8.39 -10.14 0.36
CA SER A 103 9.65 -10.90 0.36
C SER A 103 10.79 -10.11 1.02
N ALA A 104 10.92 -8.82 0.71
CA ALA A 104 11.89 -7.96 1.35
C ALA A 104 11.61 -7.77 2.86
N ALA A 105 10.34 -7.72 3.25
CA ALA A 105 9.94 -7.64 4.66
C ALA A 105 10.35 -8.90 5.44
N LYS A 106 10.16 -10.08 4.86
CA LYS A 106 10.59 -11.35 5.46
C LYS A 106 12.10 -11.45 5.59
N GLU A 107 12.85 -10.98 4.60
CA GLU A 107 14.31 -10.91 4.69
C GLU A 107 14.73 -9.97 5.83
N LYS A 108 14.08 -8.82 5.95
CA LYS A 108 14.35 -7.86 7.03
C LYS A 108 13.95 -8.40 8.41
N ASP A 109 12.87 -9.18 8.49
CA ASP A 109 12.47 -9.86 9.74
C ASP A 109 13.52 -10.87 10.20
N GLY A 110 14.16 -11.57 9.28
CA GLY A 110 15.21 -12.53 9.61
C GLY A 110 14.76 -13.68 10.52
N GLY A 111 13.47 -14.02 10.50
CA GLY A 111 12.89 -15.13 11.29
C GLY A 111 12.51 -14.77 12.73
N ARG A 112 12.40 -13.47 13.06
CA ARG A 112 11.96 -12.99 14.39
C ARG A 112 10.45 -13.10 14.59
N ASN A 113 9.69 -13.30 13.51
CA ASN A 113 8.22 -13.34 13.49
C ASN A 113 7.58 -12.05 14.02
N LEU A 114 8.11 -10.90 13.62
CA LEU A 114 7.48 -9.63 13.90
C LEU A 114 6.20 -9.47 13.07
N PRO A 115 5.16 -8.81 13.60
CA PRO A 115 3.97 -8.49 12.82
C PRO A 115 4.31 -7.75 11.52
N LEU A 116 3.70 -8.19 10.41
CA LEU A 116 3.86 -7.60 9.10
C LEU A 116 2.65 -6.72 8.77
N ILE A 117 2.87 -5.43 8.65
CA ILE A 117 1.82 -4.45 8.34
C ILE A 117 2.09 -3.89 6.95
N ALA A 118 1.08 -3.90 6.07
CA ALA A 118 1.15 -3.15 4.82
C ALA A 118 0.33 -1.88 4.90
N THR A 119 0.83 -0.80 4.31
CA THR A 119 0.04 0.39 4.03
C THR A 119 0.19 0.79 2.58
N GLY A 120 -0.90 1.30 1.99
CA GLY A 120 -0.90 1.65 0.57
C GLY A 120 -1.94 2.69 0.20
N HIS A 121 -1.93 3.09 -1.07
CA HIS A 121 -2.89 4.03 -1.61
C HIS A 121 -3.48 3.48 -2.90
N LEU A 122 -4.56 2.72 -2.79
CA LEU A 122 -5.27 2.11 -3.91
C LEU A 122 -6.72 1.80 -3.51
N TYR A 123 -7.56 1.61 -4.52
CA TYR A 123 -8.91 1.14 -4.33
C TYR A 123 -8.95 -0.38 -4.45
N ALA A 124 -9.05 -1.08 -3.32
CA ALA A 124 -9.28 -2.52 -3.28
C ALA A 124 -10.71 -2.81 -2.82
N ALA A 125 -11.31 -3.87 -3.38
CA ALA A 125 -12.61 -4.35 -2.96
C ALA A 125 -12.69 -5.87 -3.09
N ASP A 126 -13.46 -6.49 -2.20
CA ASP A 126 -13.91 -7.85 -2.40
C ASP A 126 -15.04 -7.86 -3.44
N LEU A 127 -14.75 -8.45 -4.58
CA LEU A 127 -15.67 -8.49 -5.73
C LEU A 127 -16.29 -9.88 -5.87
N GLU A 128 -16.75 -10.51 -4.79
CA GLU A 128 -17.40 -11.83 -4.85
C GLU A 128 -18.29 -11.97 -6.10
N GLY A 129 -17.77 -12.63 -7.12
CA GLY A 129 -18.53 -13.08 -8.30
C GLY A 129 -18.93 -12.03 -9.34
N ARG A 130 -18.36 -10.80 -9.35
CA ARG A 130 -18.79 -9.71 -10.25
C ARG A 130 -17.80 -9.30 -11.35
N PHE A 131 -16.90 -10.18 -11.77
CA PHE A 131 -15.93 -9.85 -12.82
C PHE A 131 -16.49 -9.64 -14.23
N GLU A 132 -17.78 -9.86 -14.48
CA GLU A 132 -18.33 -9.85 -15.85
C GLU A 132 -18.79 -8.47 -16.37
N SER A 133 -18.81 -7.43 -15.55
CA SER A 133 -19.26 -6.10 -16.03
C SER A 133 -18.56 -4.92 -15.41
N TYR A 134 -17.34 -4.65 -15.78
CA TYR A 134 -16.62 -3.41 -15.43
C TYR A 134 -17.23 -2.12 -16.02
N ASN A 135 -18.43 -2.17 -16.56
CA ASN A 135 -19.15 -1.02 -17.09
C ASN A 135 -20.34 -0.58 -16.26
N GLU A 136 -20.63 -1.22 -15.12
CA GLU A 136 -21.79 -0.88 -14.30
C GLU A 136 -21.39 -0.46 -12.88
N GLU A 137 -22.10 0.53 -12.39
CA GLU A 137 -21.98 1.20 -11.10
C GLU A 137 -21.80 0.18 -9.96
N VAL A 138 -20.67 0.24 -9.25
CA VAL A 138 -20.52 -0.50 -7.99
C VAL A 138 -21.44 0.16 -6.97
N VAL A 139 -22.52 -0.50 -6.65
CA VAL A 139 -23.46 -0.05 -5.61
C VAL A 139 -23.00 -0.66 -4.30
N CYS A 140 -22.46 0.16 -3.40
CA CYS A 140 -22.23 -0.28 -2.02
C CYS A 140 -23.55 -0.64 -1.34
N ASP A 141 -23.52 -1.56 -0.39
CA ASP A 141 -24.69 -2.18 0.30
C ASP A 141 -25.62 -1.17 1.02
N ASP A 142 -25.21 0.08 1.22
CA ASP A 142 -26.05 1.15 1.76
C ASP A 142 -26.95 1.84 0.70
N GLY A 143 -26.88 1.43 -0.55
CA GLY A 143 -27.78 1.82 -1.63
C GLY A 143 -27.76 3.32 -2.02
N LYS A 144 -26.82 4.13 -1.51
CA LYS A 144 -26.93 5.59 -1.59
C LYS A 144 -25.74 6.34 -2.16
N ARG A 145 -24.63 5.70 -2.51
CA ARG A 145 -23.46 6.40 -3.06
C ARG A 145 -22.93 5.71 -4.30
N LYS A 146 -22.99 6.44 -5.42
CA LYS A 146 -22.22 6.11 -6.62
C LYS A 146 -20.76 6.37 -6.30
N LEU A 147 -19.93 5.33 -6.32
CA LEU A 147 -18.50 5.51 -6.36
C LEU A 147 -18.16 5.98 -7.78
N ASP A 148 -17.85 7.25 -7.94
CA ASP A 148 -17.25 7.76 -9.17
C ASP A 148 -15.85 7.14 -9.28
N ILE A 149 -15.76 6.02 -10.00
CA ILE A 149 -14.48 5.44 -10.40
C ILE A 149 -13.87 6.39 -11.43
N VAL A 150 -13.12 7.36 -10.94
CA VAL A 150 -12.40 8.30 -11.78
C VAL A 150 -11.19 7.57 -12.38
N GLY A 151 -11.39 6.98 -13.55
CA GLY A 151 -10.37 6.29 -14.32
C GLY A 151 -10.42 4.76 -14.17
N LYS A 152 -10.27 4.05 -15.29
CA LYS A 152 -10.31 2.59 -15.39
C LYS A 152 -9.17 1.83 -14.67
N LEU A 153 -8.32 2.51 -13.93
CA LEU A 153 -7.10 2.02 -13.26
C LEU A 153 -7.20 2.00 -11.74
N GLY A 154 -8.38 1.97 -11.18
CA GLY A 154 -8.51 2.22 -9.75
C GLY A 154 -8.84 1.01 -8.89
N LEU A 155 -9.62 0.09 -9.41
CA LEU A 155 -10.15 -1.02 -8.62
C LEU A 155 -9.31 -2.28 -8.80
N VAL A 156 -8.81 -2.82 -7.70
CA VAL A 156 -8.14 -4.13 -7.66
C VAL A 156 -8.88 -5.06 -6.71
N HIS A 157 -8.74 -6.36 -6.95
CA HIS A 157 -9.32 -7.38 -6.09
C HIS A 157 -8.55 -7.47 -4.76
N SER A 158 -9.24 -7.68 -3.65
CA SER A 158 -8.60 -7.84 -2.33
C SER A 158 -7.63 -9.01 -2.25
N ASP A 159 -7.79 -10.04 -3.09
CA ASP A 159 -6.91 -11.21 -3.18
C ASP A 159 -5.47 -10.90 -3.61
N ILE A 160 -5.18 -9.65 -4.01
CA ILE A 160 -3.80 -9.22 -4.25
C ILE A 160 -2.96 -9.21 -2.98
N PHE A 161 -3.60 -9.14 -1.81
CA PHE A 161 -2.89 -9.12 -0.54
C PHE A 161 -2.67 -10.55 -0.02
N SER A 162 -1.43 -10.88 0.26
CA SER A 162 -1.10 -12.16 0.88
C SER A 162 -1.66 -12.24 2.32
N ASP A 163 -2.16 -13.41 2.70
CA ASP A 163 -2.58 -13.74 4.07
C ASP A 163 -1.43 -13.67 5.10
N GLU A 164 -0.20 -13.45 4.64
CA GLU A 164 0.96 -13.29 5.51
C GLU A 164 1.10 -11.87 6.08
N PHE A 165 0.31 -10.91 5.61
CA PHE A 165 0.17 -9.62 6.28
C PHE A 165 -0.81 -9.73 7.44
N ASP A 166 -0.38 -9.34 8.63
CA ASP A 166 -1.26 -9.30 9.81
C ASP A 166 -2.28 -8.15 9.72
N TYR A 167 -1.96 -7.10 8.98
CA TYR A 167 -2.84 -5.96 8.78
C TYR A 167 -2.49 -5.19 7.51
N VAL A 168 -3.53 -4.75 6.78
CA VAL A 168 -3.39 -3.89 5.60
C VAL A 168 -4.21 -2.62 5.79
N ALA A 169 -3.54 -1.46 5.75
CA ALA A 169 -4.15 -0.15 5.88
C ALA A 169 -4.10 0.59 4.54
N LEU A 170 -5.24 0.86 3.93
CA LEU A 170 -5.33 1.51 2.62
C LEU A 170 -5.87 2.93 2.73
N GLY A 171 -5.25 3.85 1.99
CA GLY A 171 -5.81 5.15 1.64
C GLY A 171 -6.55 5.08 0.30
N HIS A 172 -6.99 6.21 -0.22
CA HIS A 172 -7.71 6.46 -1.46
C HIS A 172 -9.24 6.59 -1.28
N ILE A 173 -9.89 5.72 -0.54
CA ILE A 173 -11.31 5.80 -0.25
C ILE A 173 -11.52 6.79 0.90
N HIS A 174 -12.38 7.81 0.68
CA HIS A 174 -12.57 8.89 1.65
C HIS A 174 -13.65 8.58 2.71
N TYR A 175 -13.87 7.31 3.00
CA TYR A 175 -14.71 6.83 4.11
C TYR A 175 -14.17 5.52 4.67
N THR A 176 -14.50 5.23 5.92
CA THR A 176 -14.03 3.99 6.57
C THR A 176 -14.80 2.79 6.03
N THR A 177 -14.08 1.80 5.54
CA THR A 177 -14.63 0.51 5.12
C THR A 177 -13.61 -0.60 5.39
N MET A 178 -14.08 -1.84 5.42
CA MET A 178 -13.23 -3.03 5.38
C MET A 178 -13.41 -3.70 4.02
N VAL A 179 -12.36 -4.26 3.49
CA VAL A 179 -12.28 -4.97 2.21
C VAL A 179 -11.99 -6.43 2.46
#